data_aa92c01952bf38a31eca8c625d3159b7
#
_entry.id   aa92c01952bf38a31eca8c625d3159b7
#
_cell.length_a   1.000
_cell.length_b   1.000
_cell.length_c   1.000
_cell.angle_alpha   90.00
_cell.angle_beta   90.00
_cell.angle_gamma   90.00
#
_symmetry.space_group_name_H-M   'P 1'
#
loop_
_entity.id
_entity.type
_entity.pdbx_description
1 polymer ?
#
loop_
_entity_poly.entity_id
_entity_poly.type
_entity_poly.pdbx_seq_one_letter_code
_entity_poly.pdbx_strand_id
1 'polypeptide(L)'
;MLKILKNIKNSLLILILITPNAYAKVGKPSPKYDGAYTFSDYCRGSKNSNAYDGSQFIIRDGIVTNDKGGAGRWTIDEKKSKVDENGNIYIKGTRKGNPTVVKGNLNDDEKKYSVYQFKKKVGGKSKYYGDKKYGNLKSKRKHSGDSEYTPCILNLKRIGEVPKKVVSKDDRKVTEITIVSKNTNDDITLLNNEGKNQKVRVELRNLESISNGLIIVVPSSTPNMDDELYYEKQVSKHGYATAIVYGAEPRYQKKFTGSYTSSMILYDALATIDEVSKQFGKPKEVILIGSSTGSLAIFKAGWQDLRDKYPSMNLITKGLMINAACPDVSEAKYSSKIQMYAINGQQDESTPPWVCKNLKDSSNNPNLHLLTYSGGHHFESRMYPPSKYDVESMHALPTCSLNYTSNLHQIIKRRDGTKEWNGEKQGYKQDQKKWFGKNCIDKGTLQGYEEYGAKQFWADVKSIIVDKKDVKTLKGFTE
;
A
#
# COMPACT_ATOMS: atom_id res chain seq x y z
N MET A 1 18.63 12.62 -72.22
CA MET A 1 18.68 13.29 -70.94
C MET A 1 17.31 13.52 -70.27
N LEU A 2 16.23 13.72 -71.03
CA LEU A 2 14.90 14.00 -70.40
C LEU A 2 14.15 12.81 -69.78
N LYS A 3 14.49 11.56 -70.08
CA LYS A 3 13.84 10.37 -69.53
C LYS A 3 14.34 10.01 -68.12
N ILE A 4 15.52 10.44 -67.73
CA ILE A 4 16.11 10.14 -66.39
C ILE A 4 15.53 11.06 -65.31
N LEU A 5 15.18 12.30 -65.67
CA LEU A 5 14.60 13.25 -64.71
C LEU A 5 13.13 12.95 -64.33
N LYS A 6 12.39 12.21 -65.16
CA LYS A 6 10.99 11.82 -64.85
C LYS A 6 10.90 10.73 -63.82
N ASN A 7 11.89 9.83 -63.75
CA ASN A 7 11.93 8.76 -62.76
C ASN A 7 12.38 9.22 -61.37
N ILE A 8 13.17 10.30 -61.28
CA ILE A 8 13.63 10.87 -60.02
C ILE A 8 12.49 11.60 -59.28
N LYS A 9 11.57 12.28 -60.03
CA LYS A 9 10.42 12.95 -59.40
C LYS A 9 9.42 11.96 -58.78
N ASN A 10 9.19 10.81 -59.40
CA ASN A 10 8.27 9.80 -58.85
C ASN A 10 8.88 9.04 -57.66
N SER A 11 10.18 8.85 -57.63
CA SER A 11 10.87 8.21 -56.48
C SER A 11 10.96 9.14 -55.27
N LEU A 12 11.00 10.48 -55.48
CA LEU A 12 11.00 11.42 -54.33
C LEU A 12 9.60 11.58 -53.69
N LEU A 13 8.53 11.38 -54.50
CA LEU A 13 7.15 11.45 -53.95
C LEU A 13 6.76 10.23 -53.16
N ILE A 14 7.39 9.08 -53.41
CA ILE A 14 7.14 7.84 -52.66
C ILE A 14 7.94 7.81 -51.31
N LEU A 15 9.04 8.55 -51.22
CA LEU A 15 9.83 8.64 -49.99
C LEU A 15 9.22 9.56 -48.90
N ILE A 16 8.25 10.42 -49.27
CA ILE A 16 7.59 11.36 -48.35
C ILE A 16 6.37 10.69 -47.66
N LEU A 17 5.89 9.55 -48.18
CA LEU A 17 4.72 8.84 -47.62
C LEU A 17 5.05 7.70 -46.63
N ILE A 18 6.33 7.49 -46.34
CA ILE A 18 6.76 6.51 -45.32
C ILE A 18 7.62 7.20 -44.27
N THR A 19 7.19 8.35 -43.76
CA THR A 19 7.63 8.82 -42.48
C THR A 19 6.75 8.09 -41.42
N PRO A 20 7.32 7.23 -40.60
CA PRO A 20 6.57 6.70 -39.48
C PRO A 20 6.08 7.90 -38.67
N ASN A 21 4.80 7.90 -38.30
CA ASN A 21 4.18 8.88 -37.43
C ASN A 21 5.16 9.32 -36.33
N ALA A 22 5.81 10.46 -36.56
CA ALA A 22 6.53 11.14 -35.50
C ALA A 22 5.44 11.59 -34.54
N TYR A 23 5.36 10.98 -33.38
CA TYR A 23 4.40 11.40 -32.35
C TYR A 23 4.52 12.91 -32.18
N ALA A 24 3.42 13.59 -32.44
CA ALA A 24 3.33 15.02 -32.34
C ALA A 24 3.82 15.48 -30.95
N LYS A 25 4.52 16.59 -30.91
CA LYS A 25 4.93 17.22 -29.65
C LYS A 25 3.65 17.50 -28.85
N VAL A 26 3.53 16.90 -27.66
CA VAL A 26 2.34 17.06 -26.81
C VAL A 26 2.11 18.54 -26.52
N GLY A 27 0.93 19.04 -26.86
CA GLY A 27 0.49 20.42 -26.73
C GLY A 27 0.29 20.88 -25.28
N LYS A 28 -0.56 21.89 -25.09
CA LYS A 28 -0.99 22.31 -23.74
C LYS A 28 -1.90 21.23 -23.12
N PRO A 29 -1.90 21.07 -21.79
CA PRO A 29 -2.84 20.19 -21.11
C PRO A 29 -4.29 20.52 -21.47
N SER A 30 -5.13 19.49 -21.61
CA SER A 30 -6.55 19.65 -21.91
C SER A 30 -7.40 18.70 -21.04
N PRO A 31 -8.51 19.17 -20.46
CA PRO A 31 -9.39 18.36 -19.64
C PRO A 31 -10.25 17.36 -20.44
N LYS A 32 -10.21 17.39 -21.76
CA LYS A 32 -11.00 16.51 -22.65
C LYS A 32 -10.88 15.02 -22.31
N TYR A 33 -9.72 14.61 -21.81
CA TYR A 33 -9.41 13.22 -21.46
C TYR A 33 -9.37 12.96 -19.95
N ASP A 34 -9.90 13.88 -19.18
CA ASP A 34 -9.94 13.70 -17.73
C ASP A 34 -10.69 12.41 -17.34
N GLY A 35 -10.17 11.70 -16.35
CA GLY A 35 -10.72 10.44 -15.93
C GLY A 35 -9.74 9.59 -15.10
N ALA A 36 -10.25 8.50 -14.58
CA ALA A 36 -9.45 7.46 -13.97
C ALA A 36 -9.14 6.38 -15.01
N TYR A 37 -7.89 5.95 -15.05
CA TYR A 37 -7.40 4.96 -16.02
C TYR A 37 -6.67 3.84 -15.30
N THR A 38 -7.09 2.60 -15.55
CA THR A 38 -6.24 1.44 -15.24
C THR A 38 -5.15 1.31 -16.28
N PHE A 39 -4.06 0.67 -15.93
CA PHE A 39 -3.04 0.36 -16.90
C PHE A 39 -2.54 -1.08 -16.76
N SER A 40 -2.13 -1.64 -17.87
CA SER A 40 -1.31 -2.84 -17.92
C SER A 40 -0.02 -2.54 -18.65
N ASP A 41 1.10 -3.03 -18.16
CA ASP A 41 2.34 -2.95 -18.88
C ASP A 41 2.74 -4.33 -19.41
N TYR A 42 3.08 -4.38 -20.66
CA TYR A 42 3.47 -5.60 -21.36
C TYR A 42 4.80 -5.39 -22.07
N CYS A 43 5.75 -6.27 -21.79
CA CYS A 43 7.00 -6.35 -22.56
C CYS A 43 7.02 -7.68 -23.27
N ARG A 44 7.01 -7.69 -24.62
CA ARG A 44 6.99 -8.89 -25.44
C ARG A 44 8.16 -9.80 -25.06
N GLY A 45 7.89 -11.10 -24.86
CA GLY A 45 8.90 -12.06 -24.38
C GLY A 45 8.97 -12.22 -22.86
N SER A 46 8.21 -11.46 -22.07
CA SER A 46 8.03 -11.80 -20.66
C SER A 46 6.83 -12.71 -20.53
N LYS A 47 6.99 -13.87 -19.86
CA LYS A 47 5.89 -14.79 -19.53
C LYS A 47 4.88 -14.18 -18.53
N ASN A 48 5.17 -12.98 -18.02
CA ASN A 48 4.34 -12.27 -17.08
C ASN A 48 3.83 -11.00 -17.76
N SER A 49 2.64 -11.07 -18.35
CA SER A 49 1.80 -9.89 -18.50
C SER A 49 1.46 -9.44 -17.08
N ASN A 50 2.13 -8.41 -16.60
CA ASN A 50 1.74 -7.82 -15.34
C ASN A 50 0.55 -6.90 -15.61
N ALA A 51 -0.66 -7.46 -15.66
CA ALA A 51 -1.83 -6.67 -15.35
C ALA A 51 -1.67 -6.25 -13.89
N TYR A 52 -1.61 -4.93 -13.64
CA TYR A 52 -1.54 -4.42 -12.28
C TYR A 52 -2.95 -4.06 -11.85
N ASP A 53 -3.44 -4.88 -10.95
CA ASP A 53 -4.64 -4.64 -10.20
C ASP A 53 -4.54 -3.30 -9.46
N GLY A 54 -5.56 -2.51 -9.61
CA GLY A 54 -5.79 -1.32 -8.79
C GLY A 54 -4.87 -0.12 -9.00
N SER A 55 -3.77 -0.25 -9.74
CA SER A 55 -2.95 0.91 -10.09
C SER A 55 -3.68 1.79 -11.09
N GLN A 56 -3.90 3.04 -10.72
CA GLN A 56 -4.62 4.00 -11.54
C GLN A 56 -3.75 5.19 -11.89
N PHE A 57 -3.78 5.60 -13.16
CA PHE A 57 -3.42 6.96 -13.52
C PHE A 57 -4.68 7.81 -13.47
N ILE A 58 -4.56 9.01 -12.91
CA ILE A 58 -5.61 10.01 -12.95
C ILE A 58 -5.17 11.10 -13.91
N ILE A 59 -6.04 11.46 -14.84
CA ILE A 59 -5.87 12.64 -15.68
C ILE A 59 -6.87 13.68 -15.18
N ARG A 60 -6.36 14.82 -14.73
CA ARG A 60 -7.16 15.95 -14.25
C ARG A 60 -6.60 17.23 -14.82
N ASP A 61 -7.47 18.02 -15.44
CA ASP A 61 -7.07 19.24 -16.17
C ASP A 61 -5.96 18.95 -17.19
N GLY A 62 -6.00 17.74 -17.79
CA GLY A 62 -4.99 17.25 -18.71
C GLY A 62 -3.64 16.91 -18.07
N ILE A 63 -3.50 16.98 -16.77
CA ILE A 63 -2.28 16.58 -16.05
C ILE A 63 -2.42 15.11 -15.61
N VAL A 64 -1.38 14.32 -15.89
CA VAL A 64 -1.33 12.92 -15.48
C VAL A 64 -0.72 12.82 -14.10
N THR A 65 -1.47 12.27 -13.18
CA THR A 65 -1.05 12.05 -11.80
C THR A 65 -1.16 10.57 -11.43
N ASN A 66 -0.55 10.21 -10.33
CA ASN A 66 -0.70 8.91 -9.70
C ASN A 66 -1.29 9.15 -8.30
N ASP A 67 -2.58 9.44 -8.26
CA ASP A 67 -3.29 9.81 -7.04
C ASP A 67 -3.28 8.74 -5.94
N LYS A 68 -3.01 7.52 -6.33
CA LYS A 68 -2.90 6.44 -5.35
C LYS A 68 -1.54 5.85 -5.54
N GLY A 69 -0.58 6.19 -4.72
CA GLY A 69 0.76 5.61 -4.65
C GLY A 69 0.86 4.26 -5.33
N GLY A 70 0.35 4.23 -6.55
CA GLY A 70 -0.03 3.09 -7.32
C GLY A 70 1.05 2.08 -7.30
N ALA A 71 0.81 1.03 -6.57
CA ALA A 71 1.59 -0.18 -6.58
C ALA A 71 3.09 0.11 -6.70
N GLY A 72 3.71 0.79 -5.76
CA GLY A 72 5.14 0.88 -5.52
C GLY A 72 6.11 0.92 -6.72
N ARG A 73 5.61 1.12 -7.94
CA ARG A 73 6.34 0.91 -9.18
C ARG A 73 6.46 2.14 -10.06
N TRP A 74 5.50 3.06 -9.94
CA TRP A 74 5.48 4.31 -10.69
C TRP A 74 5.48 5.51 -9.76
N THR A 75 6.36 6.48 -10.05
CA THR A 75 6.29 7.83 -9.47
C THR A 75 6.20 8.78 -10.64
N ILE A 76 5.13 9.58 -10.71
CA ILE A 76 4.85 10.49 -11.81
C ILE A 76 5.42 11.88 -11.50
N ASP A 77 6.14 12.45 -12.45
CA ASP A 77 6.51 13.87 -12.45
C ASP A 77 5.33 14.67 -13.04
N GLU A 78 4.40 15.08 -12.21
CA GLU A 78 3.16 15.75 -12.60
C GLU A 78 3.41 17.04 -13.39
N LYS A 79 4.48 17.77 -13.07
CA LYS A 79 4.85 19.00 -13.79
C LYS A 79 5.23 18.74 -15.25
N LYS A 80 5.54 17.49 -15.60
CA LYS A 80 6.00 17.10 -16.93
C LYS A 80 5.09 16.09 -17.62
N SER A 81 4.05 15.60 -16.92
CA SER A 81 3.16 14.55 -17.42
C SER A 81 1.81 15.15 -17.78
N LYS A 82 1.40 15.01 -19.04
CA LYS A 82 0.20 15.68 -19.56
C LYS A 82 -0.43 14.96 -20.75
N VAL A 83 -1.68 15.31 -21.01
CA VAL A 83 -2.45 14.95 -22.21
C VAL A 83 -2.96 16.23 -22.86
N ASP A 84 -2.82 16.36 -24.17
CA ASP A 84 -3.35 17.50 -24.93
C ASP A 84 -4.76 17.22 -25.49
N GLU A 85 -5.35 18.23 -26.14
CA GLU A 85 -6.68 18.17 -26.75
C GLU A 85 -6.82 17.13 -27.86
N ASN A 86 -5.71 16.72 -28.47
CA ASN A 86 -5.65 15.70 -29.51
C ASN A 86 -5.42 14.29 -28.95
N GLY A 87 -5.36 14.16 -27.62
CA GLY A 87 -5.10 12.89 -26.93
C GLY A 87 -3.65 12.48 -26.90
N ASN A 88 -2.71 13.30 -27.36
CA ASN A 88 -1.29 12.98 -27.23
C ASN A 88 -0.91 13.00 -25.76
N ILE A 89 -0.38 11.89 -25.27
CA ILE A 89 0.01 11.70 -23.88
C ILE A 89 1.53 11.65 -23.73
N TYR A 90 2.01 12.33 -22.69
CA TYR A 90 3.39 12.26 -22.24
C TYR A 90 3.41 12.05 -20.75
N ILE A 91 4.01 10.95 -20.30
CA ILE A 91 4.19 10.66 -18.87
C ILE A 91 5.68 10.56 -18.60
N LYS A 92 6.16 11.32 -17.63
CA LYS A 92 7.53 11.27 -17.14
C LYS A 92 7.52 10.88 -15.67
N GLY A 93 8.45 10.03 -15.28
CA GLY A 93 8.54 9.60 -13.89
C GLY A 93 9.59 8.54 -13.68
N THR A 94 9.40 7.74 -12.64
CA THR A 94 10.21 6.55 -12.43
C THR A 94 9.32 5.32 -12.32
N ARG A 95 9.81 4.17 -12.75
CA ARG A 95 9.19 2.87 -12.54
C ARG A 95 10.17 1.97 -11.83
N LYS A 96 9.82 1.50 -10.62
CA LYS A 96 10.75 0.77 -9.75
C LYS A 96 12.08 1.53 -9.56
N GLY A 97 11.99 2.84 -9.37
CA GLY A 97 13.16 3.72 -9.23
C GLY A 97 13.97 4.00 -10.51
N ASN A 98 13.55 3.46 -11.67
CA ASN A 98 14.22 3.72 -12.94
C ASN A 98 13.53 4.87 -13.69
N PRO A 99 14.28 5.89 -14.17
CA PRO A 99 13.71 6.96 -14.99
C PRO A 99 12.95 6.41 -16.19
N THR A 100 11.73 6.86 -16.38
CA THR A 100 10.79 6.30 -17.36
C THR A 100 10.04 7.41 -18.08
N VAL A 101 9.83 7.25 -19.37
CA VAL A 101 9.04 8.16 -20.21
C VAL A 101 8.07 7.33 -21.04
N VAL A 102 6.79 7.71 -21.03
CA VAL A 102 5.74 7.15 -21.90
C VAL A 102 5.26 8.22 -22.86
N LYS A 103 5.06 7.84 -24.11
CA LYS A 103 4.47 8.67 -25.16
C LYS A 103 3.46 7.85 -25.96
N GLY A 104 2.35 8.45 -26.32
CA GLY A 104 1.33 7.79 -27.12
C GLY A 104 0.18 8.73 -27.43
N ASN A 105 -0.93 8.19 -27.93
CA ASN A 105 -2.17 8.92 -28.16
C ASN A 105 -3.35 8.12 -27.63
N LEU A 106 -4.21 8.76 -26.82
CA LEU A 106 -5.38 8.14 -26.18
C LEU A 106 -6.51 7.78 -27.16
N ASN A 107 -6.44 8.29 -28.40
CA ASN A 107 -7.40 7.99 -29.46
C ASN A 107 -6.98 6.81 -30.34
N ASP A 108 -5.78 6.25 -30.14
CA ASP A 108 -5.36 5.08 -30.92
C ASP A 108 -6.22 3.88 -30.57
N ASP A 109 -6.97 3.35 -31.55
CA ASP A 109 -7.89 2.22 -31.39
C ASP A 109 -7.21 0.95 -30.88
N GLU A 110 -5.95 0.78 -31.16
CA GLU A 110 -5.16 -0.33 -30.66
C GLU A 110 -4.78 -0.19 -29.18
N LYS A 111 -5.08 0.96 -28.53
CA LYS A 111 -4.80 1.24 -27.11
C LYS A 111 -3.37 0.88 -26.68
N LYS A 112 -2.44 0.97 -27.60
CA LYS A 112 -1.03 0.61 -27.42
C LYS A 112 -0.22 1.88 -27.24
N TYR A 113 -0.15 2.35 -25.99
CA TYR A 113 0.76 3.44 -25.65
C TYR A 113 2.11 2.81 -25.37
N SER A 114 2.94 2.91 -26.32
CA SER A 114 4.32 2.49 -26.15
C SER A 114 5.11 3.77 -25.97
N VAL A 115 6.03 3.87 -25.18
CA VAL A 115 7.19 3.08 -24.87
C VAL A 115 7.85 3.76 -23.70
N TYR A 116 8.18 3.06 -22.72
CA TYR A 116 8.97 3.68 -21.69
C TYR A 116 10.45 3.36 -21.89
N GLN A 117 11.24 4.38 -21.74
CA GLN A 117 12.68 4.27 -21.62
C GLN A 117 13.02 4.25 -20.13
N PHE A 118 13.74 3.26 -19.69
CA PHE A 118 14.29 3.26 -18.36
C PHE A 118 15.80 3.05 -18.41
N LYS A 119 16.50 3.74 -17.52
CA LYS A 119 17.95 3.65 -17.39
C LYS A 119 18.29 2.70 -16.26
N LYS A 120 18.99 1.62 -16.55
CA LYS A 120 19.45 0.67 -15.56
C LYS A 120 20.97 0.59 -15.57
N LYS A 121 21.59 0.59 -14.39
CA LYS A 121 23.01 0.26 -14.27
C LYS A 121 23.21 -1.26 -14.36
N VAL A 122 23.91 -1.72 -15.36
CA VAL A 122 24.31 -3.12 -15.51
C VAL A 122 25.83 -3.14 -15.70
N GLY A 123 26.54 -3.79 -14.78
CA GLY A 123 28.01 -3.85 -14.82
C GLY A 123 28.67 -2.46 -14.75
N GLY A 124 28.18 -1.56 -13.89
CA GLY A 124 28.73 -0.21 -13.71
C GLY A 124 28.38 0.79 -14.83
N LYS A 125 27.91 0.34 -15.98
CA LYS A 125 27.53 1.21 -17.12
C LYS A 125 26.03 1.40 -17.18
N SER A 126 25.59 2.64 -17.42
CA SER A 126 24.16 2.95 -17.63
C SER A 126 23.73 2.51 -19.02
N LYS A 127 22.75 1.61 -19.11
CA LYS A 127 22.13 1.19 -20.36
C LYS A 127 20.66 1.61 -20.37
N TYR A 128 20.17 2.06 -21.53
CA TYR A 128 18.79 2.41 -21.74
C TYR A 128 18.05 1.21 -22.34
N TYR A 129 16.83 1.00 -21.85
CA TYR A 129 15.92 -0.03 -22.31
C TYR A 129 14.62 0.66 -22.74
N GLY A 130 14.16 0.39 -23.96
CA GLY A 130 12.98 1.01 -24.54
C GLY A 130 13.08 1.01 -26.07
N ASP A 131 11.99 1.30 -26.78
CA ASP A 131 11.99 1.32 -28.25
C ASP A 131 12.63 2.58 -28.80
N LYS A 132 13.49 2.42 -29.78
CA LYS A 132 14.22 3.51 -30.44
C LYS A 132 13.30 4.44 -31.25
N LYS A 133 12.13 3.97 -31.70
CA LYS A 133 11.15 4.75 -32.44
C LYS A 133 10.58 5.94 -31.66
N TYR A 134 10.47 5.81 -30.35
CA TYR A 134 9.87 6.83 -29.47
C TYR A 134 10.86 7.65 -28.68
N GLY A 135 12.10 7.48 -28.92
CA GLY A 135 13.19 8.18 -28.26
C GLY A 135 14.52 7.58 -28.64
N ASN A 136 14.53 6.89 -29.76
CA ASN A 136 15.73 6.30 -30.36
C ASN A 136 16.42 5.22 -29.53
N LEU A 137 15.70 4.42 -28.71
CA LEU A 137 16.30 3.35 -27.92
C LEU A 137 15.48 2.05 -28.03
N LYS A 138 16.14 0.96 -28.45
CA LYS A 138 15.58 -0.40 -28.40
C LYS A 138 15.92 -1.04 -27.06
N SER A 139 14.96 -1.72 -26.41
CA SER A 139 15.26 -2.45 -25.18
C SER A 139 15.95 -3.78 -25.48
N LYS A 140 17.08 -4.00 -24.82
CA LYS A 140 17.66 -5.34 -24.71
C LYS A 140 17.34 -5.88 -23.33
N ARG A 141 16.37 -6.74 -23.22
CA ARG A 141 16.23 -7.60 -22.04
C ARG A 141 16.90 -8.93 -22.40
N LYS A 142 18.11 -9.17 -21.93
CA LYS A 142 18.64 -10.52 -21.88
C LYS A 142 17.89 -11.26 -20.76
N HIS A 143 16.87 -12.00 -21.10
CA HIS A 143 16.62 -13.26 -20.42
C HIS A 143 17.64 -14.26 -20.96
N SER A 144 18.19 -15.06 -20.08
CA SER A 144 19.10 -16.13 -20.47
C SER A 144 18.52 -16.89 -21.67
N GLY A 145 19.04 -16.64 -22.86
CA GLY A 145 18.70 -17.35 -24.08
C GLY A 145 18.29 -16.52 -25.28
N ASP A 146 17.77 -15.29 -25.16
CA ASP A 146 17.23 -14.56 -26.29
C ASP A 146 17.98 -13.29 -26.63
N SER A 147 18.32 -13.14 -27.91
CA SER A 147 19.08 -12.03 -28.52
C SER A 147 18.20 -10.90 -29.06
N GLU A 148 16.88 -10.95 -28.95
CA GLU A 148 15.98 -10.01 -29.61
C GLU A 148 15.42 -8.90 -28.68
N TYR A 149 15.27 -7.73 -29.28
CA TYR A 149 14.75 -6.52 -28.67
C TYR A 149 13.23 -6.58 -28.52
N THR A 150 12.73 -6.32 -27.32
CA THR A 150 11.31 -6.43 -27.05
C THR A 150 10.72 -5.07 -26.67
N PRO A 151 9.77 -4.53 -27.42
CA PRO A 151 9.07 -3.30 -27.06
C PRO A 151 8.21 -3.53 -25.81
N CYS A 152 8.24 -2.56 -24.91
CA CYS A 152 7.33 -2.50 -23.78
C CYS A 152 6.15 -1.57 -24.13
N ILE A 153 4.95 -2.01 -23.85
CA ILE A 153 3.70 -1.31 -24.14
C ILE A 153 3.02 -1.01 -22.82
N LEU A 154 2.53 0.19 -22.68
CA LEU A 154 1.64 0.58 -21.59
C LEU A 154 0.23 0.74 -22.19
N ASN A 155 -0.70 -0.08 -21.76
CA ASN A 155 -2.10 0.04 -22.12
C ASN A 155 -2.84 0.82 -21.03
N LEU A 156 -3.54 1.88 -21.41
CA LEU A 156 -4.41 2.65 -20.52
C LEU A 156 -5.87 2.38 -20.89
N LYS A 157 -6.69 2.05 -19.92
CA LYS A 157 -8.14 1.89 -20.10
C LYS A 157 -8.86 2.83 -19.15
N ARG A 158 -9.67 3.74 -19.69
CA ARG A 158 -10.54 4.59 -18.87
C ARG A 158 -11.54 3.72 -18.13
N ILE A 159 -11.67 3.92 -16.83
CA ILE A 159 -12.55 3.14 -15.95
C ILE A 159 -13.62 4.00 -15.28
N GLY A 160 -13.51 5.32 -15.36
CA GLY A 160 -14.49 6.21 -14.74
C GLY A 160 -14.09 7.68 -14.86
N GLU A 161 -14.93 8.50 -14.25
CA GLU A 161 -14.67 9.92 -14.07
C GLU A 161 -13.48 10.13 -13.12
N VAL A 162 -12.89 11.32 -13.19
CA VAL A 162 -11.89 11.74 -12.20
C VAL A 162 -12.54 11.64 -10.84
N PRO A 163 -12.01 10.83 -9.92
CA PRO A 163 -12.51 10.87 -8.55
C PRO A 163 -12.48 12.32 -8.09
N LYS A 164 -13.64 12.84 -7.67
CA LYS A 164 -13.67 14.18 -7.11
C LYS A 164 -12.56 14.22 -6.06
N LYS A 165 -11.54 15.05 -6.29
CA LYS A 165 -10.52 15.25 -5.28
C LYS A 165 -11.28 15.78 -4.07
N VAL A 166 -11.50 14.94 -3.10
CA VAL A 166 -11.92 15.39 -1.78
C VAL A 166 -10.66 16.01 -1.15
N VAL A 167 -10.17 17.05 -1.81
CA VAL A 167 -9.33 18.04 -1.16
C VAL A 167 -10.32 18.92 -0.42
N SER A 168 -10.86 18.41 0.68
CA SER A 168 -11.05 19.36 1.76
C SER A 168 -9.62 19.81 2.05
N LYS A 169 -9.30 21.06 1.75
CA LYS A 169 -8.18 21.73 2.38
C LYS A 169 -8.29 21.34 3.85
N ASP A 170 -7.38 20.51 4.29
CA ASP A 170 -7.28 20.23 5.71
C ASP A 170 -6.53 21.43 6.27
N ASP A 171 -7.28 22.45 6.64
CA ASP A 171 -6.73 23.70 7.19
C ASP A 171 -6.23 23.50 8.63
N ARG A 172 -6.32 22.28 9.16
CA ARG A 172 -5.80 21.96 10.50
C ARG A 172 -4.27 22.10 10.51
N LYS A 173 -3.78 22.75 11.54
CA LYS A 173 -2.34 22.92 11.75
C LYS A 173 -1.67 21.54 11.85
N VAL A 174 -0.71 21.29 10.97
CA VAL A 174 0.15 20.12 11.01
C VAL A 174 1.46 20.49 11.70
N THR A 175 1.82 19.73 12.71
CA THR A 175 3.14 19.79 13.35
C THR A 175 3.91 18.55 12.96
N GLU A 176 5.04 18.72 12.28
CA GLU A 176 5.89 17.60 11.88
C GLU A 176 6.99 17.39 12.92
N ILE A 177 7.18 16.15 13.36
CA ILE A 177 8.30 15.75 14.20
C ILE A 177 9.08 14.61 13.55
N THR A 178 10.31 14.42 13.98
CA THR A 178 11.12 13.25 13.62
C THR A 178 11.38 12.42 14.86
N ILE A 179 10.97 11.15 14.82
CA ILE A 179 11.29 10.18 15.86
C ILE A 179 12.51 9.34 15.48
N VAL A 180 13.19 8.78 16.49
CA VAL A 180 14.22 7.78 16.29
C VAL A 180 13.61 6.41 16.60
N SER A 181 13.35 5.67 15.56
CA SER A 181 12.83 4.30 15.62
C SER A 181 13.92 3.28 15.34
N LYS A 182 13.57 1.98 15.37
CA LYS A 182 14.47 0.87 15.07
C LYS A 182 13.93 -0.01 13.95
N ASN A 183 14.83 -0.60 13.19
CA ASN A 183 14.51 -1.63 12.20
C ASN A 183 14.50 -3.00 12.88
N THR A 184 13.42 -3.28 13.61
CA THR A 184 13.17 -4.57 14.27
C THR A 184 12.59 -5.55 13.24
N ASN A 185 13.39 -6.55 12.84
CA ASN A 185 12.99 -7.45 11.73
C ASN A 185 11.90 -8.45 12.12
N ASP A 186 11.81 -8.77 13.39
CA ASP A 186 10.90 -9.76 13.97
C ASP A 186 10.53 -9.41 15.42
N ASP A 187 9.73 -10.27 16.05
CA ASP A 187 9.21 -10.03 17.38
C ASP A 187 10.26 -10.26 18.48
N ILE A 188 11.23 -11.11 18.24
CA ILE A 188 12.34 -11.33 19.17
C ILE A 188 13.28 -10.12 19.18
N THR A 189 13.62 -9.57 18.03
CA THR A 189 14.42 -8.33 17.95
C THR A 189 13.66 -7.15 18.55
N LEU A 190 12.32 -7.12 18.42
CA LEU A 190 11.49 -6.14 19.11
C LEU A 190 11.57 -6.34 20.64
N LEU A 191 11.36 -7.55 21.13
CA LEU A 191 11.41 -7.86 22.57
C LEU A 191 12.80 -7.53 23.17
N ASN A 192 13.86 -7.82 22.44
CA ASN A 192 15.23 -7.52 22.88
C ASN A 192 15.61 -6.05 22.73
N ASN A 193 14.74 -5.22 22.15
CA ASN A 193 15.03 -3.83 21.80
C ASN A 193 16.23 -3.69 20.85
N GLU A 194 16.38 -4.62 19.93
CA GLU A 194 17.45 -4.68 18.94
C GLU A 194 17.04 -4.01 17.62
N GLY A 195 18.01 -3.76 16.76
CA GLY A 195 17.80 -3.20 15.43
C GLY A 195 18.51 -1.86 15.21
N LYS A 196 18.76 -1.54 13.94
CA LYS A 196 19.42 -0.28 13.56
C LYS A 196 18.45 0.88 13.69
N ASN A 197 18.95 1.99 14.24
CA ASN A 197 18.19 3.22 14.34
C ASN A 197 17.76 3.72 12.96
N GLN A 198 16.52 4.21 12.90
CA GLN A 198 15.91 4.78 11.71
C GLN A 198 15.16 6.06 12.09
N LYS A 199 15.47 7.17 11.42
CA LYS A 199 14.67 8.39 11.53
C LYS A 199 13.37 8.22 10.76
N VAL A 200 12.26 8.52 11.41
CA VAL A 200 10.92 8.39 10.85
C VAL A 200 10.17 9.70 11.07
N ARG A 201 9.50 10.18 10.05
CA ARG A 201 8.65 11.37 10.09
C ARG A 201 7.29 11.02 10.67
N VAL A 202 6.77 11.91 11.52
CA VAL A 202 5.41 11.82 12.07
C VAL A 202 4.72 13.16 11.91
N GLU A 203 3.50 13.15 11.41
CA GLU A 203 2.63 14.32 11.35
C GLU A 203 1.64 14.29 12.51
N LEU A 204 1.58 15.38 13.25
CA LEU A 204 0.68 15.57 14.41
C LEU A 204 -0.36 16.64 14.09
N ARG A 205 -1.60 16.39 14.52
CA ARG A 205 -2.71 17.34 14.40
C ARG A 205 -3.49 17.42 15.71
N ASN A 206 -4.22 18.51 15.92
CA ASN A 206 -5.05 18.76 17.11
C ASN A 206 -4.25 18.62 18.42
N LEU A 207 -3.01 19.09 18.46
CA LEU A 207 -2.13 18.96 19.64
C LEU A 207 -2.69 19.61 20.90
N GLU A 208 -3.54 20.62 20.76
CA GLU A 208 -4.29 21.22 21.88
C GLU A 208 -5.18 20.23 22.62
N SER A 209 -5.52 19.11 21.99
CA SER A 209 -6.33 18.03 22.55
C SER A 209 -5.51 16.89 23.16
N ILE A 210 -4.17 17.03 23.29
CA ILE A 210 -3.28 15.94 23.75
C ILE A 210 -3.64 15.45 25.16
N SER A 211 -4.14 16.33 26.02
CA SER A 211 -4.61 15.98 27.38
C SER A 211 -5.82 15.04 27.38
N ASN A 212 -6.63 15.04 26.31
CA ASN A 212 -7.75 14.09 26.15
C ASN A 212 -7.26 12.71 25.75
N GLY A 213 -6.16 12.63 24.98
CA GLY A 213 -5.51 11.44 24.49
C GLY A 213 -4.91 11.62 23.11
N LEU A 214 -4.25 10.56 22.64
CA LEU A 214 -3.58 10.50 21.36
C LEU A 214 -4.11 9.31 20.55
N ILE A 215 -4.52 9.54 19.30
CA ILE A 215 -4.81 8.48 18.35
C ILE A 215 -3.65 8.38 17.38
N ILE A 216 -3.00 7.22 17.32
CA ILE A 216 -1.91 6.97 16.38
C ILE A 216 -2.46 6.11 15.24
N VAL A 217 -2.41 6.66 14.04
CA VAL A 217 -2.70 5.92 12.82
C VAL A 217 -1.41 5.25 12.36
N VAL A 218 -1.35 3.94 12.57
CA VAL A 218 -0.20 3.12 12.18
C VAL A 218 -0.33 2.66 10.73
N PRO A 219 0.75 2.72 9.94
CA PRO A 219 0.66 2.41 8.53
C PRO A 219 0.52 0.91 8.26
N SER A 220 0.02 0.61 7.07
CA SER A 220 0.14 -0.72 6.47
C SER A 220 1.58 -1.00 6.02
N SER A 221 1.82 -2.13 5.35
CA SER A 221 3.16 -2.48 4.84
C SER A 221 3.58 -1.71 3.60
N THR A 222 2.74 -0.84 3.06
CA THR A 222 3.01 -0.06 1.85
C THR A 222 3.43 1.38 2.17
N PRO A 223 4.21 2.05 1.32
CA PRO A 223 4.54 3.45 1.49
C PRO A 223 3.39 4.41 1.13
N ASN A 224 2.29 3.89 0.61
CA ASN A 224 1.10 4.68 0.32
C ASN A 224 0.36 4.97 1.62
N MET A 225 0.07 6.23 1.89
CA MET A 225 -0.53 6.71 3.12
C MET A 225 -1.98 7.20 2.94
N ASP A 226 -2.62 6.88 1.82
CA ASP A 226 -3.97 7.39 1.52
C ASP A 226 -5.00 6.88 2.53
N ASP A 227 -4.91 5.61 2.93
CA ASP A 227 -5.80 5.03 3.93
C ASP A 227 -5.55 5.64 5.31
N GLU A 228 -4.30 5.81 5.68
CA GLU A 228 -3.91 6.40 6.95
C GLU A 228 -4.37 7.86 7.06
N LEU A 229 -4.22 8.65 6.00
CA LEU A 229 -4.75 10.00 5.91
C LEU A 229 -6.28 10.03 5.99
N TYR A 230 -6.95 9.05 5.35
CA TYR A 230 -8.40 8.91 5.43
C TYR A 230 -8.85 8.55 6.85
N TYR A 231 -8.20 7.58 7.51
CA TYR A 231 -8.53 7.18 8.88
C TYR A 231 -8.30 8.33 9.85
N GLU A 232 -7.16 9.02 9.75
CA GLU A 232 -6.87 10.19 10.57
C GLU A 232 -7.98 11.24 10.46
N LYS A 233 -8.42 11.53 9.24
CA LYS A 233 -9.50 12.48 8.98
C LYS A 233 -10.83 12.05 9.60
N GLN A 234 -11.10 10.75 9.70
CA GLN A 234 -12.31 10.26 10.35
C GLN A 234 -12.23 10.39 11.87
N VAL A 235 -11.09 10.02 12.48
CA VAL A 235 -10.95 9.98 13.94
C VAL A 235 -10.62 11.33 14.59
N SER A 236 -9.98 12.23 13.87
CA SER A 236 -9.63 13.58 14.36
C SER A 236 -10.82 14.44 14.78
N LYS A 237 -12.03 14.09 14.31
CA LYS A 237 -13.29 14.76 14.67
C LYS A 237 -13.72 14.48 16.11
N HIS A 238 -13.05 13.57 16.80
CA HIS A 238 -13.47 13.06 18.10
C HIS A 238 -12.76 13.73 19.29
N GLY A 239 -12.06 14.84 19.06
CA GLY A 239 -11.47 15.63 20.14
C GLY A 239 -10.20 15.03 20.75
N TYR A 240 -9.46 14.24 20.00
CA TYR A 240 -8.16 13.70 20.33
C TYR A 240 -7.07 14.37 19.47
N ALA A 241 -5.86 14.44 20.01
CA ALA A 241 -4.68 14.65 19.16
C ALA A 241 -4.49 13.42 18.26
N THR A 242 -4.01 13.63 17.05
CA THR A 242 -3.76 12.54 16.11
C THR A 242 -2.33 12.54 15.61
N ALA A 243 -1.79 11.35 15.34
CA ALA A 243 -0.46 11.16 14.77
C ALA A 243 -0.54 10.20 13.58
N ILE A 244 0.10 10.56 12.45
CA ILE A 244 0.31 9.70 11.31
C ILE A 244 1.79 9.38 11.22
N VAL A 245 2.14 8.10 11.19
CA VAL A 245 3.51 7.61 11.22
C VAL A 245 3.97 7.19 9.82
N TYR A 246 4.96 7.88 9.25
CA TYR A 246 5.49 7.60 7.91
C TYR A 246 6.65 6.59 7.93
N GLY A 247 6.45 5.48 8.63
CA GLY A 247 7.50 4.50 8.90
C GLY A 247 8.02 3.75 7.68
N ALA A 248 7.19 3.55 6.67
CA ALA A 248 7.56 2.88 5.42
C ALA A 248 8.47 3.76 4.54
N GLU A 249 8.23 5.06 4.52
CA GLU A 249 8.91 6.01 3.61
C GLU A 249 10.44 5.91 3.66
N PRO A 250 11.13 6.06 4.81
CA PRO A 250 12.58 6.01 4.85
C PRO A 250 13.16 4.61 4.59
N ARG A 251 12.35 3.57 4.78
CA ARG A 251 12.77 2.17 4.61
C ARG A 251 12.72 1.71 3.16
N TYR A 252 11.81 2.28 2.36
CA TYR A 252 11.71 1.98 0.93
C TYR A 252 12.62 2.84 0.06
N GLN A 253 13.03 4.03 0.51
CA GLN A 253 13.92 4.93 -0.24
C GLN A 253 15.38 4.44 -0.28
N LYS A 254 15.86 3.81 0.76
CA LYS A 254 17.21 3.22 0.81
C LYS A 254 17.06 1.76 0.46
N LYS A 255 17.98 1.16 -0.31
CA LYS A 255 18.05 -0.27 -0.63
C LYS A 255 17.79 -1.18 0.60
N PHE A 256 16.67 -0.97 1.23
CA PHE A 256 16.21 -1.78 2.34
C PHE A 256 15.79 -3.12 1.76
N THR A 257 16.54 -4.16 2.08
CA THR A 257 16.30 -5.53 1.59
C THR A 257 15.18 -6.23 2.37
N GLY A 258 14.72 -5.61 3.47
CA GLY A 258 13.64 -6.10 4.31
C GLY A 258 12.26 -5.56 3.93
N SER A 259 11.22 -6.20 4.42
CA SER A 259 9.85 -5.67 4.40
C SER A 259 9.66 -4.77 5.61
N TYR A 260 8.81 -3.76 5.49
CA TYR A 260 8.33 -3.01 6.66
C TYR A 260 7.40 -3.93 7.45
N THR A 261 7.89 -4.41 8.59
CA THR A 261 7.25 -5.47 9.38
C THR A 261 6.30 -4.90 10.44
N SER A 262 5.35 -5.70 10.91
CA SER A 262 4.49 -5.34 12.04
C SER A 262 5.26 -4.99 13.31
N SER A 263 6.44 -5.60 13.52
CA SER A 263 7.33 -5.28 14.65
C SER A 263 7.95 -3.89 14.52
N MET A 264 8.37 -3.50 13.30
CA MET A 264 8.83 -2.13 13.01
C MET A 264 7.70 -1.11 13.19
N ILE A 265 6.49 -1.43 12.71
CA ILE A 265 5.31 -0.57 12.83
C ILE A 265 4.98 -0.31 14.30
N LEU A 266 5.00 -1.36 15.13
CA LEU A 266 4.77 -1.21 16.56
C LEU A 266 5.87 -0.36 17.23
N TYR A 267 7.14 -0.61 16.89
CA TYR A 267 8.24 0.20 17.44
C TYR A 267 8.13 1.68 17.05
N ASP A 268 7.73 1.97 15.81
CA ASP A 268 7.48 3.34 15.35
C ASP A 268 6.37 4.01 16.17
N ALA A 269 5.29 3.29 16.48
CA ALA A 269 4.21 3.78 17.33
C ALA A 269 4.71 4.08 18.75
N LEU A 270 5.51 3.19 19.35
CA LEU A 270 6.09 3.38 20.67
C LEU A 270 7.02 4.59 20.73
N ALA A 271 7.93 4.70 19.76
CA ALA A 271 8.81 5.86 19.64
C ALA A 271 8.03 7.17 19.45
N THR A 272 6.88 7.11 18.78
CA THR A 272 5.96 8.25 18.63
C THR A 272 5.34 8.64 19.99
N ILE A 273 4.87 7.66 20.77
CA ILE A 273 4.32 7.93 22.12
C ILE A 273 5.37 8.59 23.01
N ASP A 274 6.61 8.07 22.99
CA ASP A 274 7.69 8.58 23.82
C ASP A 274 8.05 10.02 23.42
N GLU A 275 8.23 10.30 22.13
CA GLU A 275 8.62 11.64 21.68
C GLU A 275 7.49 12.66 21.83
N VAL A 276 6.24 12.27 21.58
CA VAL A 276 5.07 13.14 21.83
C VAL A 276 4.93 13.43 23.32
N SER A 277 5.08 12.45 24.18
CA SER A 277 5.02 12.65 25.64
C SER A 277 6.10 13.59 26.14
N LYS A 278 7.29 13.53 25.56
CA LYS A 278 8.42 14.39 25.90
C LYS A 278 8.22 15.84 25.44
N GLN A 279 7.71 16.06 24.20
CA GLN A 279 7.62 17.39 23.61
C GLN A 279 6.33 18.13 23.96
N PHE A 280 5.21 17.41 24.06
CA PHE A 280 3.87 18.03 24.15
C PHE A 280 3.09 17.62 25.40
N GLY A 281 3.68 16.79 26.26
CA GLY A 281 3.05 16.28 27.45
C GLY A 281 2.46 14.88 27.27
N LYS A 282 2.34 14.17 28.40
CA LYS A 282 1.87 12.79 28.44
C LYS A 282 0.38 12.71 28.12
N PRO A 283 -0.05 11.98 27.06
CA PRO A 283 -1.46 11.78 26.78
C PRO A 283 -2.12 10.96 27.88
N LYS A 284 -3.40 11.22 28.17
CA LYS A 284 -4.19 10.45 29.12
C LYS A 284 -4.33 8.98 28.73
N GLU A 285 -4.55 8.74 27.44
CA GLU A 285 -4.63 7.41 26.82
C GLU A 285 -4.10 7.49 25.39
N VAL A 286 -3.70 6.33 24.86
CA VAL A 286 -3.35 6.17 23.46
C VAL A 286 -4.26 5.12 22.83
N ILE A 287 -4.77 5.43 21.65
CA ILE A 287 -5.54 4.53 20.81
C ILE A 287 -4.76 4.28 19.53
N LEU A 288 -4.54 3.02 19.18
CA LEU A 288 -3.93 2.65 17.91
C LEU A 288 -5.03 2.29 16.92
N ILE A 289 -4.90 2.76 15.68
CA ILE A 289 -5.76 2.39 14.57
C ILE A 289 -4.91 2.07 13.34
N GLY A 290 -5.17 0.96 12.65
CA GLY A 290 -4.42 0.57 11.47
C GLY A 290 -5.00 -0.64 10.78
N SER A 291 -4.65 -0.78 9.51
CA SER A 291 -5.18 -1.82 8.62
C SER A 291 -4.10 -2.85 8.25
N SER A 292 -4.53 -4.07 7.92
CA SER A 292 -3.68 -5.14 7.36
C SER A 292 -2.44 -5.40 8.22
N THR A 293 -1.23 -5.18 7.76
CA THR A 293 0.01 -5.34 8.55
C THR A 293 0.04 -4.43 9.79
N GLY A 294 -0.56 -3.23 9.69
CA GLY A 294 -0.74 -2.33 10.84
C GLY A 294 -1.64 -2.95 11.90
N SER A 295 -2.68 -3.69 11.51
CA SER A 295 -3.55 -4.41 12.46
C SER A 295 -2.78 -5.49 13.23
N LEU A 296 -1.86 -6.20 12.59
CA LEU A 296 -1.00 -7.17 13.26
C LEU A 296 -0.01 -6.49 14.24
N ALA A 297 0.46 -5.28 13.95
CA ALA A 297 1.25 -4.50 14.88
C ALA A 297 0.43 -4.13 16.14
N ILE A 298 -0.82 -3.72 15.94
CA ILE A 298 -1.75 -3.40 17.04
C ILE A 298 -2.05 -4.66 17.87
N PHE A 299 -2.24 -5.81 17.25
CA PHE A 299 -2.43 -7.08 17.95
C PHE A 299 -1.28 -7.37 18.93
N LYS A 300 -0.04 -7.17 18.49
CA LYS A 300 1.16 -7.36 19.33
C LYS A 300 1.25 -6.37 20.50
N ALA A 301 0.64 -5.18 20.38
CA ALA A 301 0.55 -4.25 21.50
C ALA A 301 -0.24 -4.81 22.70
N GLY A 302 -1.00 -5.89 22.49
CA GLY A 302 -1.67 -6.65 23.55
C GLY A 302 -0.77 -7.63 24.31
N TRP A 303 0.42 -7.94 23.84
CA TRP A 303 1.30 -8.92 24.49
C TRP A 303 1.91 -8.42 25.78
N GLN A 304 1.76 -9.17 26.86
CA GLN A 304 2.22 -8.75 28.19
C GLN A 304 3.73 -8.55 28.23
N ASP A 305 4.51 -9.45 27.64
CA ASP A 305 5.98 -9.38 27.66
C ASP A 305 6.51 -8.11 26.99
N LEU A 306 5.85 -7.66 25.90
CA LEU A 306 6.20 -6.39 25.28
C LEU A 306 5.77 -5.19 26.15
N ARG A 307 4.62 -5.30 26.83
CA ARG A 307 4.16 -4.23 27.74
C ARG A 307 5.05 -4.08 28.96
N ASP A 308 5.59 -5.17 29.47
CA ASP A 308 6.56 -5.14 30.56
C ASP A 308 7.90 -4.55 30.12
N LYS A 309 8.26 -4.77 28.86
CA LYS A 309 9.48 -4.22 28.27
C LYS A 309 9.40 -2.74 27.92
N TYR A 310 8.24 -2.26 27.44
CA TYR A 310 8.04 -0.90 26.96
C TYR A 310 6.99 -0.16 27.78
N PRO A 311 7.40 0.67 28.76
CA PRO A 311 6.47 1.39 29.66
C PRO A 311 5.43 2.25 28.92
N SER A 312 5.78 2.84 27.77
CA SER A 312 4.88 3.62 26.92
C SER A 312 3.68 2.80 26.42
N MET A 313 3.79 1.47 26.29
CA MET A 313 2.66 0.61 25.96
C MET A 313 1.54 0.64 26.99
N ASN A 314 1.86 1.00 28.24
CA ASN A 314 0.84 1.13 29.30
C ASN A 314 -0.14 2.29 29.06
N LEU A 315 0.20 3.22 28.15
CA LEU A 315 -0.71 4.27 27.71
C LEU A 315 -1.70 3.77 26.65
N ILE A 316 -1.39 2.66 25.95
CA ILE A 316 -2.24 2.11 24.90
C ILE A 316 -3.40 1.37 25.56
N THR A 317 -4.60 1.94 25.48
CA THR A 317 -5.82 1.40 26.07
C THR A 317 -6.74 0.70 25.07
N LYS A 318 -6.65 1.07 23.80
CA LYS A 318 -7.48 0.51 22.73
C LYS A 318 -6.66 0.29 21.45
N GLY A 319 -6.99 -0.78 20.73
CA GLY A 319 -6.46 -1.10 19.43
C GLY A 319 -7.58 -1.42 18.42
N LEU A 320 -7.72 -0.63 17.38
CA LEU A 320 -8.68 -0.85 16.28
C LEU A 320 -7.92 -1.46 15.11
N MET A 321 -8.08 -2.75 14.95
CA MET A 321 -7.42 -3.58 13.94
C MET A 321 -8.34 -3.71 12.73
N ILE A 322 -8.18 -2.82 11.74
CA ILE A 322 -9.00 -2.79 10.53
C ILE A 322 -8.45 -3.82 9.53
N ASN A 323 -9.35 -4.52 8.82
CA ASN A 323 -8.98 -5.63 7.95
C ASN A 323 -7.99 -6.54 8.71
N ALA A 324 -8.44 -7.01 9.86
CA ALA A 324 -7.60 -7.56 10.91
C ALA A 324 -6.88 -8.83 10.46
N ALA A 325 -5.55 -8.75 10.36
CA ALA A 325 -4.68 -9.88 10.08
C ALA A 325 -4.35 -10.64 11.38
N CYS A 326 -5.32 -11.34 11.92
CA CYS A 326 -5.14 -12.12 13.13
C CYS A 326 -4.22 -13.35 12.90
N PRO A 327 -3.40 -13.76 13.86
CA PRO A 327 -2.91 -15.14 13.89
C PRO A 327 -4.07 -16.11 14.20
N ASP A 328 -3.92 -17.38 13.83
CA ASP A 328 -4.92 -18.41 14.17
C ASP A 328 -4.85 -18.81 15.64
N VAL A 329 -3.62 -18.92 16.15
CA VAL A 329 -3.33 -19.29 17.54
C VAL A 329 -2.20 -18.42 18.05
N SER A 330 -2.30 -18.00 19.30
CA SER A 330 -1.22 -17.33 19.99
C SER A 330 -1.18 -17.80 21.44
N GLU A 331 -0.03 -18.35 21.84
CA GLU A 331 0.26 -18.75 23.21
C GLU A 331 0.80 -17.60 24.05
N ALA A 332 1.01 -16.41 23.44
CA ALA A 332 1.45 -15.23 24.16
C ALA A 332 0.44 -14.81 25.23
N LYS A 333 0.94 -14.36 26.37
CA LYS A 333 0.09 -13.78 27.42
C LYS A 333 -0.43 -12.42 26.98
N TYR A 334 -1.73 -12.21 27.15
CA TYR A 334 -2.39 -10.94 26.82
C TYR A 334 -2.61 -10.08 28.06
N SER A 335 -2.42 -8.78 27.89
CA SER A 335 -2.69 -7.81 28.93
C SER A 335 -4.19 -7.51 29.04
N SER A 336 -4.70 -7.47 30.26
CA SER A 336 -6.06 -7.02 30.54
C SER A 336 -6.24 -5.50 30.39
N LYS A 337 -5.15 -4.74 30.19
CA LYS A 337 -5.17 -3.27 30.14
C LYS A 337 -5.52 -2.71 28.78
N ILE A 338 -5.65 -3.53 27.75
CA ILE A 338 -5.97 -3.09 26.38
C ILE A 338 -7.21 -3.78 25.87
N GLN A 339 -8.14 -3.00 25.28
CA GLN A 339 -9.27 -3.51 24.51
C GLN A 339 -8.89 -3.58 23.04
N MET A 340 -9.00 -4.73 22.41
CA MET A 340 -8.66 -4.94 21.01
C MET A 340 -9.92 -5.24 20.21
N TYR A 341 -10.10 -4.55 19.10
CA TYR A 341 -11.23 -4.69 18.19
C TYR A 341 -10.73 -5.20 16.85
N ALA A 342 -10.97 -6.48 16.55
CA ALA A 342 -10.69 -7.07 15.26
C ALA A 342 -11.87 -6.81 14.30
N ILE A 343 -11.62 -6.04 13.26
CA ILE A 343 -12.61 -5.43 12.39
C ILE A 343 -12.40 -5.96 10.98
N ASN A 344 -13.39 -6.67 10.44
CA ASN A 344 -13.28 -7.28 9.10
C ASN A 344 -14.58 -7.10 8.31
N GLY A 345 -14.46 -7.11 6.98
CA GLY A 345 -15.59 -7.34 6.10
C GLY A 345 -16.07 -8.80 6.19
N GLN A 346 -17.38 -9.03 6.17
CA GLN A 346 -17.94 -10.39 6.22
C GLN A 346 -17.47 -11.28 5.06
N GLN A 347 -17.18 -10.66 3.92
CA GLN A 347 -16.74 -11.31 2.69
C GLN A 347 -15.24 -11.09 2.43
N ASP A 348 -14.50 -10.68 3.44
CA ASP A 348 -13.04 -10.49 3.30
C ASP A 348 -12.34 -11.85 3.25
N GLU A 349 -11.84 -12.20 2.07
CA GLU A 349 -11.05 -13.42 1.84
C GLU A 349 -9.55 -13.18 2.04
N SER A 350 -9.11 -11.92 2.10
CA SER A 350 -7.71 -11.57 2.36
C SER A 350 -7.34 -11.71 3.82
N THR A 351 -8.19 -11.16 4.69
CA THR A 351 -8.12 -11.30 6.16
C THR A 351 -9.47 -11.79 6.69
N PRO A 352 -9.78 -13.08 6.51
CA PRO A 352 -11.11 -13.59 6.82
C PRO A 352 -11.46 -13.46 8.30
N PRO A 353 -12.69 -13.03 8.65
CA PRO A 353 -13.11 -12.84 10.04
C PRO A 353 -13.01 -14.11 10.89
N TRP A 354 -13.18 -15.29 10.30
CA TRP A 354 -13.07 -16.56 10.99
C TRP A 354 -11.68 -16.84 11.55
N VAL A 355 -10.61 -16.25 10.99
CA VAL A 355 -9.24 -16.36 11.55
C VAL A 355 -9.17 -15.65 12.91
N CYS A 356 -9.74 -14.45 13.01
CA CYS A 356 -9.80 -13.73 14.28
C CYS A 356 -10.71 -14.44 15.30
N LYS A 357 -11.76 -15.13 14.83
CA LYS A 357 -12.59 -15.97 15.69
C LYS A 357 -11.78 -17.15 16.25
N ASN A 358 -11.01 -17.85 15.43
CA ASN A 358 -10.13 -18.92 15.90
C ASN A 358 -9.17 -18.43 16.98
N LEU A 359 -8.58 -17.25 16.77
CA LEU A 359 -7.71 -16.62 17.78
C LEU A 359 -8.47 -16.35 19.08
N LYS A 360 -9.65 -15.74 19.00
CA LYS A 360 -10.46 -15.44 20.19
C LYS A 360 -10.79 -16.71 20.96
N ASP A 361 -11.23 -17.75 20.26
CA ASP A 361 -11.62 -19.03 20.86
C ASP A 361 -10.42 -19.77 21.49
N SER A 362 -9.23 -19.66 20.89
CA SER A 362 -8.01 -20.35 21.35
C SER A 362 -7.26 -19.60 22.45
N SER A 363 -7.30 -18.26 22.45
CA SER A 363 -6.49 -17.43 23.35
C SER A 363 -7.14 -17.11 24.70
N ASN A 364 -8.45 -17.39 24.85
CA ASN A 364 -9.25 -16.96 26.03
C ASN A 364 -9.04 -15.48 26.40
N ASN A 365 -8.83 -14.63 25.38
CA ASN A 365 -8.63 -13.20 25.59
C ASN A 365 -9.97 -12.47 25.67
N PRO A 366 -10.46 -12.09 26.88
CA PRO A 366 -11.77 -11.46 27.04
C PRO A 366 -11.81 -10.04 26.43
N ASN A 367 -10.65 -9.46 26.18
CA ASN A 367 -10.52 -8.10 25.63
C ASN A 367 -10.36 -8.09 24.12
N LEU A 368 -10.43 -9.23 23.43
CA LEU A 368 -10.49 -9.31 21.97
C LEU A 368 -11.95 -9.37 21.53
N HIS A 369 -12.39 -8.32 20.88
CA HIS A 369 -13.74 -8.15 20.38
C HIS A 369 -13.74 -8.29 18.87
N LEU A 370 -14.70 -9.05 18.32
CA LEU A 370 -14.87 -9.25 16.91
C LEU A 370 -15.98 -8.34 16.38
N LEU A 371 -15.68 -7.57 15.35
CA LEU A 371 -16.62 -6.70 14.67
C LEU A 371 -16.60 -7.03 13.17
N THR A 372 -17.76 -7.36 12.62
CA THR A 372 -17.91 -7.66 11.19
C THR A 372 -18.96 -6.78 10.55
N TYR A 373 -18.67 -6.35 9.33
CA TYR A 373 -19.54 -5.45 8.55
C TYR A 373 -19.72 -6.00 7.15
N SER A 374 -20.77 -5.55 6.42
CA SER A 374 -20.88 -5.91 5.01
C SER A 374 -19.68 -5.44 4.20
N GLY A 375 -19.28 -6.22 3.19
CA GLY A 375 -18.19 -5.92 2.29
C GLY A 375 -17.00 -6.88 2.41
N GLY A 376 -16.03 -6.67 1.54
CA GLY A 376 -14.77 -7.40 1.47
C GLY A 376 -13.60 -6.66 2.10
N HIS A 377 -12.40 -6.90 1.59
CA HIS A 377 -11.19 -6.21 2.04
C HIS A 377 -11.24 -4.71 1.71
N HIS A 378 -10.86 -3.84 2.62
CA HIS A 378 -10.94 -2.37 2.50
C HIS A 378 -12.37 -1.81 2.29
N PHE A 379 -13.37 -2.49 2.84
CA PHE A 379 -14.79 -2.06 2.75
C PHE A 379 -15.04 -0.66 3.32
N GLU A 380 -14.26 -0.24 4.28
CA GLU A 380 -14.42 0.96 5.10
C GLU A 380 -13.86 2.23 4.46
N SER A 381 -12.99 2.10 3.46
CA SER A 381 -12.21 3.22 2.92
C SER A 381 -12.72 3.67 1.56
N ARG A 382 -13.22 4.92 1.49
CA ARG A 382 -13.59 5.59 0.22
C ARG A 382 -12.41 5.84 -0.71
N MET A 383 -11.20 5.53 -0.28
CA MET A 383 -10.01 5.60 -1.14
C MET A 383 -9.99 4.47 -2.17
N TYR A 384 -10.77 3.42 -1.95
CA TYR A 384 -10.97 2.33 -2.90
C TYR A 384 -12.20 2.54 -3.79
N PRO A 385 -12.21 1.99 -5.01
CA PRO A 385 -13.42 1.93 -5.83
C PRO A 385 -14.49 1.10 -5.15
N PRO A 386 -15.74 1.15 -5.65
CA PRO A 386 -16.81 0.27 -5.16
C PRO A 386 -16.38 -1.19 -5.15
N SER A 387 -16.86 -1.92 -4.14
CA SER A 387 -16.48 -3.32 -3.89
C SER A 387 -16.71 -4.20 -5.11
N LYS A 388 -15.70 -4.98 -5.47
CA LYS A 388 -15.71 -5.94 -6.58
C LYS A 388 -14.76 -7.10 -6.29
N TYR A 389 -15.03 -8.25 -6.91
CA TYR A 389 -14.09 -9.36 -6.88
C TYR A 389 -12.89 -9.04 -7.75
N ASP A 390 -11.69 -9.09 -7.16
CA ASP A 390 -10.43 -8.85 -7.85
C ASP A 390 -9.60 -10.12 -7.88
N VAL A 391 -9.52 -10.71 -9.07
CA VAL A 391 -8.83 -11.98 -9.32
C VAL A 391 -7.31 -11.91 -9.21
N GLU A 392 -6.75 -10.69 -9.24
CA GLU A 392 -5.30 -10.48 -9.17
C GLU A 392 -4.81 -10.14 -7.76
N SER A 393 -5.74 -9.79 -6.85
CA SER A 393 -5.38 -9.51 -5.46
C SER A 393 -4.76 -10.74 -4.80
N MET A 394 -3.71 -10.52 -4.02
CA MET A 394 -2.97 -11.59 -3.35
C MET A 394 -3.36 -11.66 -1.88
N HIS A 395 -3.64 -12.86 -1.40
CA HIS A 395 -3.94 -13.14 -0.01
C HIS A 395 -3.17 -14.37 0.49
N ALA A 396 -3.09 -14.55 1.79
CA ALA A 396 -2.29 -15.62 2.37
C ALA A 396 -2.99 -16.37 3.51
N LEU A 397 -3.81 -15.71 4.29
CA LEU A 397 -4.39 -16.29 5.50
C LEU A 397 -5.35 -17.45 5.24
N PRO A 398 -6.11 -17.50 4.14
CA PRO A 398 -6.89 -18.69 3.79
C PRO A 398 -6.02 -19.93 3.50
N THR A 399 -4.83 -19.72 2.94
CA THR A 399 -3.91 -20.80 2.54
C THR A 399 -3.01 -21.27 3.67
N CYS A 400 -2.56 -20.33 4.51
CA CYS A 400 -1.67 -20.62 5.63
C CYS A 400 -2.21 -20.07 6.93
N SER A 401 -2.02 -20.83 8.02
CA SER A 401 -2.20 -20.36 9.37
C SER A 401 -0.93 -19.64 9.86
N LEU A 402 -1.14 -18.60 10.63
CA LEU A 402 -0.09 -17.87 11.35
C LEU A 402 -0.27 -18.16 12.84
N ASN A 403 0.77 -18.65 13.50
CA ASN A 403 0.71 -19.00 14.92
C ASN A 403 1.90 -18.38 15.65
N TYR A 404 1.74 -18.13 16.95
CA TYR A 404 2.80 -17.67 17.82
C TYR A 404 2.95 -18.60 19.02
N THR A 405 4.20 -18.95 19.35
CA THR A 405 4.54 -19.67 20.58
C THR A 405 4.51 -18.72 21.78
N SER A 406 4.59 -19.27 23.00
CA SER A 406 4.73 -18.52 24.23
C SER A 406 5.98 -17.63 24.27
N ASN A 407 7.04 -18.00 23.56
CA ASN A 407 8.27 -17.22 23.39
C ASN A 407 8.24 -16.27 22.18
N LEU A 408 7.06 -15.98 21.65
CA LEU A 408 6.81 -15.06 20.52
C LEU A 408 7.43 -15.52 19.19
N HIS A 409 7.86 -16.77 19.06
CA HIS A 409 8.29 -17.31 17.77
C HIS A 409 7.11 -17.55 16.84
N GLN A 410 7.26 -17.14 15.62
CA GLN A 410 6.25 -17.31 14.59
C GLN A 410 6.36 -18.69 13.94
N ILE A 411 5.22 -19.37 13.81
CA ILE A 411 5.08 -20.61 13.06
C ILE A 411 4.04 -20.41 11.98
N ILE A 412 4.41 -20.71 10.73
CA ILE A 412 3.52 -20.60 9.57
C ILE A 412 3.30 -22.00 9.01
N LYS A 413 2.04 -22.43 8.92
CA LYS A 413 1.68 -23.77 8.41
C LYS A 413 0.72 -23.62 7.25
N ARG A 414 0.91 -24.39 6.18
CA ARG A 414 -0.17 -24.56 5.19
C ARG A 414 -1.34 -25.29 5.89
N ARG A 415 -2.56 -24.84 5.60
CA ARG A 415 -3.76 -25.42 6.22
C ARG A 415 -4.03 -26.87 5.81
N ASP A 416 -3.48 -27.28 4.66
CA ASP A 416 -3.48 -28.67 4.21
C ASP A 416 -2.47 -29.58 4.95
N GLY A 417 -1.70 -29.02 5.89
CA GLY A 417 -0.71 -29.75 6.69
C GLY A 417 0.58 -30.12 5.94
N THR A 418 0.70 -29.82 4.65
CA THR A 418 1.81 -30.32 3.83
C THR A 418 3.13 -29.62 4.08
N LYS A 419 3.13 -28.39 4.60
CA LYS A 419 4.34 -27.59 4.80
C LYS A 419 4.25 -26.69 6.03
N GLU A 420 5.38 -26.56 6.72
CA GLU A 420 5.55 -25.69 7.88
C GLU A 420 6.86 -24.90 7.76
N TRP A 421 6.82 -23.65 8.22
CA TRP A 421 7.99 -22.86 8.55
C TRP A 421 7.95 -22.52 10.03
N ASN A 422 9.07 -22.77 10.73
CA ASN A 422 9.17 -22.55 12.17
C ASN A 422 10.32 -21.57 12.44
N GLY A 423 9.99 -20.39 12.97
CA GLY A 423 10.94 -19.31 13.24
C GLY A 423 12.00 -19.65 14.27
N GLU A 424 11.65 -20.46 15.27
CA GLU A 424 12.59 -20.90 16.31
C GLU A 424 13.70 -21.80 15.73
N LYS A 425 13.33 -22.70 14.82
CA LYS A 425 14.26 -23.67 14.21
C LYS A 425 15.07 -23.07 13.06
N GLN A 426 14.47 -22.17 12.27
CA GLN A 426 15.01 -21.71 11.00
C GLN A 426 15.55 -20.28 11.03
N GLY A 427 15.28 -19.54 12.11
CA GLY A 427 15.62 -18.13 12.25
C GLY A 427 14.81 -17.20 11.34
N TYR A 428 14.71 -15.92 11.72
CA TYR A 428 13.93 -14.90 11.01
C TYR A 428 14.74 -14.24 9.89
N LYS A 429 15.19 -15.00 8.87
CA LYS A 429 15.96 -14.43 7.76
C LYS A 429 15.14 -14.40 6.47
N GLN A 430 15.76 -13.88 5.41
CA GLN A 430 15.18 -13.77 4.05
C GLN A 430 14.41 -15.02 3.56
N ASP A 431 14.69 -16.16 4.13
CA ASP A 431 14.06 -17.44 3.80
C ASP A 431 12.59 -17.51 4.22
N GLN A 432 12.16 -16.85 5.31
CA GLN A 432 10.75 -16.79 5.69
C GLN A 432 9.89 -16.14 4.59
N LYS A 433 10.32 -14.96 4.11
CA LYS A 433 9.57 -14.24 3.07
C LYS A 433 9.51 -15.02 1.77
N LYS A 434 10.61 -15.65 1.40
CA LYS A 434 10.68 -16.49 0.21
C LYS A 434 9.82 -17.75 0.36
N TRP A 435 9.87 -18.37 1.54
CA TRP A 435 9.05 -19.53 1.87
C TRP A 435 7.55 -19.17 1.84
N PHE A 436 7.16 -18.09 2.50
CA PHE A 436 5.80 -17.56 2.56
C PHE A 436 5.27 -17.25 1.16
N GLY A 437 6.02 -16.47 0.38
CA GLY A 437 5.64 -16.13 -0.99
C GLY A 437 5.46 -17.33 -1.92
N LYS A 438 6.21 -18.43 -1.65
CA LYS A 438 6.11 -19.67 -2.46
C LYS A 438 4.96 -20.57 -2.03
N ASN A 439 4.63 -20.60 -0.74
CA ASN A 439 3.78 -21.65 -0.18
C ASN A 439 2.42 -21.14 0.32
N CYS A 440 2.28 -19.84 0.56
CA CYS A 440 1.09 -19.29 1.20
C CYS A 440 0.28 -18.34 0.30
N ILE A 441 0.91 -17.73 -0.69
CA ILE A 441 0.22 -16.71 -1.52
C ILE A 441 -0.73 -17.39 -2.50
N ASP A 442 -1.98 -16.96 -2.43
CA ASP A 442 -3.05 -17.29 -3.38
C ASP A 442 -3.64 -16.01 -3.96
N LYS A 443 -4.65 -16.10 -4.83
CA LYS A 443 -5.21 -14.99 -5.56
C LYS A 443 -6.74 -14.98 -5.54
N GLY A 444 -7.26 -13.76 -5.66
CA GLY A 444 -8.69 -13.48 -5.73
C GLY A 444 -9.30 -13.17 -4.37
N THR A 445 -9.90 -12.00 -4.24
CA THR A 445 -10.68 -11.59 -3.07
C THR A 445 -11.68 -10.51 -3.44
N LEU A 446 -12.80 -10.44 -2.71
CA LEU A 446 -13.68 -9.30 -2.75
C LEU A 446 -13.03 -8.13 -2.01
N GLN A 447 -12.84 -7.02 -2.71
CA GLN A 447 -12.22 -5.83 -2.11
C GLN A 447 -12.85 -4.53 -2.61
N GLY A 448 -12.68 -3.46 -1.83
CA GLY A 448 -13.12 -2.12 -2.16
C GLY A 448 -14.26 -1.61 -1.27
N TYR A 449 -14.54 -0.33 -1.42
CA TYR A 449 -15.51 0.39 -0.60
C TYR A 449 -16.91 -0.19 -0.69
N GLU A 450 -17.53 -0.43 0.49
CA GLU A 450 -18.93 -0.80 0.64
C GLU A 450 -19.62 0.21 1.58
N GLU A 451 -20.60 0.93 1.06
CA GLU A 451 -21.15 2.13 1.71
C GLU A 451 -21.84 1.82 3.04
N TYR A 452 -22.66 0.76 3.08
CA TYR A 452 -23.44 0.41 4.26
C TYR A 452 -22.55 -0.04 5.42
N GLY A 453 -21.63 -0.98 5.16
CA GLY A 453 -20.67 -1.46 6.15
C GLY A 453 -19.74 -0.36 6.63
N ALA A 454 -19.23 0.46 5.71
CA ALA A 454 -18.39 1.61 6.05
C ALA A 454 -19.12 2.60 6.98
N LYS A 455 -20.39 2.90 6.70
CA LYS A 455 -21.20 3.81 7.54
C LYS A 455 -21.41 3.24 8.96
N GLN A 456 -21.70 1.95 9.06
CA GLN A 456 -21.85 1.28 10.36
C GLN A 456 -20.53 1.27 11.12
N PHE A 457 -19.43 0.88 10.45
CA PHE A 457 -18.10 0.84 11.02
C PHE A 457 -17.68 2.18 11.62
N TRP A 458 -17.77 3.29 10.86
CA TRP A 458 -17.38 4.60 11.38
C TRP A 458 -18.27 5.11 12.51
N ALA A 459 -19.53 4.68 12.57
CA ALA A 459 -20.41 4.95 13.70
C ALA A 459 -19.96 4.19 14.96
N ASP A 460 -19.55 2.93 14.81
CA ASP A 460 -19.03 2.12 15.91
C ASP A 460 -17.65 2.61 16.38
N VAL A 461 -16.79 3.02 15.47
CA VAL A 461 -15.49 3.68 15.80
C VAL A 461 -15.72 4.89 16.71
N LYS A 462 -16.69 5.76 16.37
CA LYS A 462 -17.07 6.87 17.24
C LYS A 462 -17.54 6.38 18.61
N SER A 463 -18.38 5.35 18.64
CA SER A 463 -18.89 4.79 19.90
C SER A 463 -17.80 4.21 20.77
N ILE A 464 -16.78 3.56 20.19
CA ILE A 464 -15.61 3.01 20.91
C ILE A 464 -14.74 4.13 21.47
N ILE A 465 -14.47 5.15 20.66
CA ILE A 465 -13.50 6.22 21.01
C ILE A 465 -14.13 7.21 22.00
N VAL A 466 -15.36 7.67 21.72
CA VAL A 466 -16.01 8.79 22.43
C VAL A 466 -16.99 8.30 23.49
N ASP A 467 -17.96 7.49 23.03
CA ASP A 467 -19.13 7.16 23.85
C ASP A 467 -18.82 6.07 24.88
N LYS A 468 -17.70 5.35 24.72
CA LYS A 468 -17.26 4.21 25.57
C LYS A 468 -18.37 3.18 25.79
N LYS A 469 -19.16 2.94 24.74
CA LYS A 469 -20.30 2.02 24.80
C LYS A 469 -19.86 0.57 25.03
N ASP A 470 -20.73 -0.21 25.64
CA ASP A 470 -20.55 -1.66 25.71
C ASP A 470 -20.42 -2.21 24.28
N VAL A 471 -19.39 -3.02 24.07
CA VAL A 471 -19.09 -3.62 22.77
C VAL A 471 -20.28 -4.39 22.19
N LYS A 472 -21.09 -5.04 23.04
CA LYS A 472 -22.30 -5.78 22.62
C LYS A 472 -23.36 -4.91 21.98
N THR A 473 -23.30 -3.58 22.17
CA THR A 473 -24.25 -2.63 21.57
C THR A 473 -23.77 -2.08 20.24
N LEU A 474 -22.55 -2.44 19.79
CA LEU A 474 -22.01 -2.03 18.52
C LEU A 474 -22.68 -2.77 17.37
N LYS A 475 -22.84 -2.09 16.22
CA LYS A 475 -23.55 -2.64 15.04
C LYS A 475 -22.83 -3.81 14.41
N GLY A 476 -21.50 -3.79 14.46
CA GLY A 476 -20.66 -4.85 13.90
C GLY A 476 -20.37 -6.00 14.88
N PHE A 477 -20.87 -5.94 16.12
CA PHE A 477 -20.55 -6.97 17.12
C PHE A 477 -20.94 -8.37 16.64
N THR A 478 -20.00 -9.30 16.80
CA THR A 478 -20.16 -10.72 16.48
C THR A 478 -19.66 -11.54 17.67
N GLU A 479 -20.47 -12.49 18.13
CA GLU A 479 -20.14 -13.37 19.26
C GLU A 479 -19.00 -14.35 18.93
#